data_4dad58b5f8581bc6067cebb4c3815ff2
#
_entry.id   4dad58b5f8581bc6067cebb4c3815ff2
#
_cell.length_a   1.000
_cell.length_b   1.000
_cell.length_c   1.000
_cell.angle_alpha   90.00
_cell.angle_beta   90.00
_cell.angle_gamma   90.00
#
_symmetry.space_group_name_H-M   'P 1'
#
loop_
_entity.id
_entity.type
_entity.pdbx_description
1 polymer ?
#
loop_
_entity_poly.entity_id
_entity_poly.type
_entity_poly.pdbx_seq_one_letter_code
_entity_poly.pdbx_strand_id
1 'polypeptide(L)'
;MRELTYNREAVLAYAEKWAFGRNPAYLDFETLGGDCTNYASQCIYAGSGVMNPTPVTGWFYYSSSNRTASWTGVEYLYRFLVNNSGVGPYAQEVDESGAEPGDIVQLGREDGSFYHSPVVVAKRDGRLYVAAHSFDAYMRPLDSYLFAKSRFLHICGVRNW
;
A
#
# COMPACT_ATOMS: atom_id res chain seq x y z
N MET A 1 -9.68 20.48 8.13
CA MET A 1 -8.61 19.78 7.36
C MET A 1 -8.73 20.21 5.91
N ARG A 2 -7.61 20.27 5.23
CA ARG A 2 -7.62 20.53 3.79
C ARG A 2 -7.30 19.28 2.99
N GLU A 3 -7.90 19.18 1.82
CA GLU A 3 -7.64 18.10 0.88
C GLU A 3 -6.40 18.38 0.06
N LEU A 4 -5.58 17.33 -0.13
CA LEU A 4 -4.42 17.35 -1.01
C LEU A 4 -4.58 16.27 -2.06
N THR A 5 -4.00 16.50 -3.22
CA THR A 5 -3.95 15.49 -4.27
C THR A 5 -2.95 14.40 -3.90
N TYR A 6 -3.37 13.14 -4.04
CA TYR A 6 -2.45 12.01 -3.94
C TYR A 6 -1.55 11.98 -5.17
N ASN A 7 -0.24 12.11 -4.96
CA ASN A 7 0.73 12.22 -6.06
C ASN A 7 1.09 10.82 -6.58
N ARG A 8 0.36 10.34 -7.57
CA ARG A 8 0.53 8.99 -8.12
C ARG A 8 1.88 8.82 -8.83
N GLU A 9 2.38 9.85 -9.49
CA GLU A 9 3.70 9.81 -10.13
C GLU A 9 4.80 9.55 -9.11
N ALA A 10 4.74 10.17 -7.94
CA ALA A 10 5.69 9.95 -6.86
C ALA A 10 5.60 8.52 -6.31
N VAL A 11 4.39 7.96 -6.22
CA VAL A 11 4.20 6.55 -5.84
C VAL A 11 4.91 5.63 -6.83
N LEU A 12 4.68 5.84 -8.12
CA LEU A 12 5.27 5.00 -9.17
C LEU A 12 6.80 5.09 -9.19
N ALA A 13 7.34 6.30 -9.03
CA ALA A 13 8.78 6.51 -8.97
C ALA A 13 9.41 5.80 -7.77
N TYR A 14 8.76 5.88 -6.60
CA TYR A 14 9.22 5.20 -5.41
C TYR A 14 9.17 3.67 -5.59
N ALA A 15 8.06 3.16 -6.12
CA ALA A 15 7.88 1.74 -6.35
C ALA A 15 8.97 1.17 -7.26
N GLU A 16 9.26 1.85 -8.37
CA GLU A 16 10.32 1.44 -9.31
C GLU A 16 11.69 1.43 -8.65
N LYS A 17 12.00 2.49 -7.91
CA LYS A 17 13.31 2.64 -7.26
C LYS A 17 13.60 1.51 -6.26
N TRP A 18 12.61 1.09 -5.49
CA TRP A 18 12.80 0.21 -4.35
C TRP A 18 12.19 -1.19 -4.48
N ALA A 19 11.63 -1.53 -5.65
CA ALA A 19 11.02 -2.85 -5.85
C ALA A 19 11.99 -4.02 -5.58
N PHE A 20 13.26 -3.87 -5.98
CA PHE A 20 14.30 -4.89 -5.80
C PHE A 20 15.36 -4.49 -4.76
N GLY A 21 15.07 -3.50 -3.95
CA GLY A 21 15.98 -3.02 -2.92
C GLY A 21 15.24 -2.64 -1.65
N ARG A 22 16.00 -2.14 -0.69
CA ARG A 22 15.46 -1.70 0.61
C ARG A 22 15.94 -0.29 0.93
N ASN A 23 14.98 0.60 1.18
CA ASN A 23 15.29 1.96 1.64
C ASN A 23 15.82 1.89 3.08
N PRO A 24 17.05 2.35 3.34
CA PRO A 24 17.66 2.23 4.67
C PRO A 24 16.96 3.09 5.74
N ALA A 25 16.06 4.00 5.35
CA ALA A 25 15.25 4.75 6.33
C ALA A 25 14.24 3.88 7.07
N TYR A 26 13.97 2.65 6.56
CA TYR A 26 12.99 1.73 7.13
C TYR A 26 13.66 0.40 7.46
N LEU A 27 13.19 -0.26 8.53
CA LEU A 27 13.61 -1.63 8.81
C LEU A 27 13.10 -2.55 7.69
N ASP A 28 13.91 -3.51 7.29
CA ASP A 28 13.51 -4.58 6.39
C ASP A 28 12.80 -5.67 7.22
N PHE A 29 11.51 -5.87 6.95
CA PHE A 29 10.68 -6.84 7.68
C PHE A 29 10.64 -8.21 6.99
N GLU A 30 11.44 -8.47 5.97
CA GLU A 30 11.37 -9.71 5.19
C GLU A 30 11.42 -10.98 6.06
N THR A 31 12.30 -10.97 7.06
CA THR A 31 12.45 -12.10 8.00
C THR A 31 11.61 -11.96 9.27
N LEU A 32 10.78 -10.90 9.36
CA LEU A 32 9.99 -10.56 10.54
C LEU A 32 8.50 -10.53 10.21
N GLY A 33 8.03 -11.47 9.41
CA GLY A 33 6.62 -11.57 9.00
C GLY A 33 6.35 -11.09 7.58
N GLY A 34 7.36 -10.61 6.87
CA GLY A 34 7.24 -10.13 5.49
C GLY A 34 7.27 -8.62 5.37
N ASP A 35 7.73 -8.13 4.22
CA ASP A 35 7.96 -6.72 3.95
C ASP A 35 6.93 -6.10 2.99
N CYS A 36 5.92 -6.85 2.58
CA CYS A 36 5.00 -6.39 1.52
C CYS A 36 4.21 -5.14 1.93
N THR A 37 3.69 -5.10 3.14
CA THR A 37 2.88 -3.95 3.59
C THR A 37 3.77 -2.77 4.00
N ASN A 38 4.94 -3.02 4.56
CA ASN A 38 5.93 -1.97 4.80
C ASN A 38 6.30 -1.25 3.49
N TYR A 39 6.56 -2.00 2.43
CA TYR A 39 6.84 -1.44 1.11
C TYR A 39 5.64 -0.67 0.55
N ALA A 40 4.44 -1.25 0.63
CA ALA A 40 3.21 -0.58 0.18
C ALA A 40 2.99 0.74 0.91
N SER A 41 3.17 0.76 2.23
CA SER A 41 3.06 1.98 3.04
C SER A 41 4.07 3.04 2.62
N GLN A 42 5.31 2.64 2.36
CA GLN A 42 6.33 3.57 1.85
C GLN A 42 5.92 4.17 0.51
N CYS A 43 5.40 3.36 -0.40
CA CYS A 43 4.90 3.84 -1.69
C CYS A 43 3.76 4.84 -1.52
N ILE A 44 2.78 4.52 -0.67
CA ILE A 44 1.67 5.42 -0.36
C ILE A 44 2.19 6.72 0.23
N TYR A 45 3.13 6.65 1.16
CA TYR A 45 3.70 7.84 1.78
C TYR A 45 4.43 8.74 0.78
N ALA A 46 5.12 8.15 -0.20
CA ALA A 46 5.74 8.92 -1.27
C ALA A 46 4.73 9.80 -2.01
N GLY A 47 3.49 9.32 -2.17
CA GLY A 47 2.42 10.07 -2.83
C GLY A 47 1.61 10.96 -1.89
N SER A 48 1.52 10.60 -0.61
CA SER A 48 0.70 11.35 0.34
C SER A 48 1.47 12.46 1.04
N GLY A 49 2.72 12.21 1.40
CA GLY A 49 3.52 13.15 2.19
C GLY A 49 2.99 13.39 3.60
N VAL A 50 1.91 12.74 3.98
CA VAL A 50 1.23 12.94 5.28
C VAL A 50 0.97 11.59 5.92
N MET A 51 1.43 11.44 7.16
CA MET A 51 1.10 10.32 8.03
C MET A 51 -0.07 10.70 8.93
N ASN A 52 -0.72 9.71 9.51
CA ASN A 52 -1.69 9.94 10.58
C ASN A 52 -1.03 9.54 11.91
N PRO A 53 -0.70 10.51 12.78
CA PRO A 53 0.08 10.25 13.99
C PRO A 53 -0.73 9.69 15.17
N THR A 54 -2.00 9.40 14.98
CA THR A 54 -2.83 8.86 16.05
C THR A 54 -2.26 7.53 16.54
N PRO A 55 -1.98 7.38 17.84
CA PRO A 55 -1.50 6.11 18.37
C PRO A 55 -2.47 4.97 18.08
N VAL A 56 -1.95 3.80 17.76
CA VAL A 56 -2.66 2.55 17.49
C VAL A 56 -3.50 2.60 16.21
N THR A 57 -4.43 3.53 16.10
CA THR A 57 -5.40 3.61 14.98
C THR A 57 -4.95 4.44 13.80
N GLY A 58 -3.84 5.16 13.94
CA GLY A 58 -3.27 5.95 12.84
C GLY A 58 -2.47 5.13 11.84
N TRP A 59 -1.61 5.81 11.15
CA TRP A 59 -0.75 5.21 10.14
C TRP A 59 0.53 6.02 10.04
N PHE A 60 1.59 5.51 10.67
CA PHE A 60 2.88 6.21 10.71
C PHE A 60 4.04 5.24 10.91
N TYR A 61 5.20 5.68 10.53
CA TYR A 61 6.48 5.03 10.80
C TYR A 61 7.51 6.11 11.12
N TYR A 62 7.94 6.17 12.38
CA TYR A 62 9.03 7.06 12.82
C TYR A 62 10.31 6.27 13.09
N SER A 63 10.17 5.02 13.53
CA SER A 63 11.26 4.07 13.71
C SER A 63 10.67 2.66 13.74
N SER A 64 11.52 1.66 13.70
CA SER A 64 11.06 0.25 13.79
C SER A 64 10.29 -0.05 15.07
N SER A 65 10.59 0.65 16.17
CA SER A 65 9.90 0.49 17.44
C SER A 65 8.80 1.54 17.68
N ASN A 66 8.64 2.49 16.78
CA ASN A 66 7.61 3.56 16.89
C ASN A 66 6.88 3.70 15.55
N ARG A 67 6.01 2.77 15.30
CA ARG A 67 5.16 2.69 14.11
C ARG A 67 3.81 2.09 14.48
N THR A 68 2.83 2.25 13.60
CA THR A 68 1.53 1.60 13.74
C THR A 68 1.53 0.23 13.08
N ALA A 69 0.66 -0.66 13.55
CA ALA A 69 0.42 -1.95 12.92
C ALA A 69 -0.07 -1.79 11.46
N SER A 70 -0.77 -0.71 11.17
CA SER A 70 -1.26 -0.38 9.84
C SER A 70 -0.15 -0.15 8.80
N TRP A 71 1.05 0.23 9.26
CA TRP A 71 2.19 0.43 8.36
C TRP A 71 2.77 -0.89 7.84
N THR A 72 2.71 -1.95 8.64
CA THR A 72 3.37 -3.24 8.34
C THR A 72 2.43 -4.44 8.26
N GLY A 73 1.14 -4.29 8.57
CA GLY A 73 0.18 -5.38 8.59
C GLY A 73 -0.90 -5.23 7.52
N VAL A 74 -1.14 -6.30 6.76
CA VAL A 74 -2.05 -6.30 5.61
C VAL A 74 -3.46 -5.86 6.00
N GLU A 75 -4.06 -6.52 7.00
CA GLU A 75 -5.43 -6.22 7.43
C GLU A 75 -5.53 -4.85 8.10
N TYR A 76 -4.52 -4.46 8.84
CA TYR A 76 -4.50 -3.16 9.52
C TYR A 76 -4.38 -2.00 8.53
N LEU A 77 -3.62 -2.17 7.44
CA LEU A 77 -3.54 -1.17 6.38
C LEU A 77 -4.91 -0.98 5.71
N TYR A 78 -5.58 -2.07 5.39
CA TYR A 78 -6.94 -2.02 4.83
C TYR A 78 -7.86 -1.22 5.73
N ARG A 79 -7.93 -1.60 7.02
CA ARG A 79 -8.82 -0.94 7.99
C ARG A 79 -8.52 0.55 8.14
N PHE A 80 -7.24 0.91 8.15
CA PHE A 80 -6.87 2.31 8.21
C PHE A 80 -7.34 3.07 6.98
N LEU A 81 -6.99 2.61 5.80
CA LEU A 81 -7.27 3.33 4.56
C LEU A 81 -8.77 3.53 4.32
N VAL A 82 -9.59 2.50 4.51
CA VAL A 82 -11.03 2.57 4.20
C VAL A 82 -11.83 3.27 5.28
N ASN A 83 -11.29 3.44 6.48
CA ASN A 83 -11.98 4.08 7.59
C ASN A 83 -11.40 5.45 7.98
N ASN A 84 -10.32 5.89 7.35
CA ASN A 84 -9.66 7.14 7.75
C ASN A 84 -10.54 8.34 7.44
N SER A 85 -11.02 9.01 8.49
CA SER A 85 -11.72 10.28 8.40
C SER A 85 -10.85 11.47 8.87
N GLY A 86 -9.62 11.19 9.30
CA GLY A 86 -8.65 12.16 9.79
C GLY A 86 -7.58 12.49 8.75
N VAL A 87 -6.43 12.94 9.23
CA VAL A 87 -5.28 13.28 8.38
C VAL A 87 -4.67 12.03 7.76
N GLY A 88 -3.97 12.21 6.65
CA GLY A 88 -3.33 11.14 5.92
C GLY A 88 -4.14 10.66 4.72
N PRO A 89 -3.65 9.62 4.06
CA PRO A 89 -4.34 9.05 2.90
C PRO A 89 -5.62 8.31 3.32
N TYR A 90 -6.58 8.26 2.41
CA TYR A 90 -7.80 7.49 2.59
C TYR A 90 -8.22 6.85 1.28
N ALA A 91 -8.89 5.73 1.37
CA ALA A 91 -9.25 4.92 0.22
C ALA A 91 -10.71 4.46 0.29
N GLN A 92 -11.20 4.02 -0.86
CA GLN A 92 -12.42 3.24 -0.94
C GLN A 92 -12.11 1.92 -1.64
N GLU A 93 -12.83 0.89 -1.27
CA GLU A 93 -12.75 -0.38 -1.97
C GLU A 93 -13.49 -0.27 -3.30
N VAL A 94 -12.85 -0.71 -4.38
CA VAL A 94 -13.40 -0.70 -5.73
C VAL A 94 -13.26 -2.08 -6.35
N ASP A 95 -13.89 -2.31 -7.50
CA ASP A 95 -13.62 -3.52 -8.27
C ASP A 95 -12.33 -3.37 -9.08
N GLU A 96 -11.91 -4.46 -9.74
CA GLU A 96 -10.66 -4.46 -10.50
C GLU A 96 -10.63 -3.37 -11.57
N SER A 97 -11.77 -3.11 -12.22
CA SER A 97 -11.86 -2.10 -13.27
C SER A 97 -11.65 -0.67 -12.74
N GLY A 98 -11.91 -0.45 -11.46
CA GLY A 98 -11.73 0.85 -10.82
C GLY A 98 -10.33 1.10 -10.27
N ALA A 99 -9.47 0.07 -10.26
CA ALA A 99 -8.10 0.23 -9.78
C ALA A 99 -7.23 0.98 -10.79
N GLU A 100 -6.34 1.84 -10.28
CA GLU A 100 -5.46 2.68 -11.08
C GLU A 100 -4.02 2.60 -10.56
N PRO A 101 -3.02 2.95 -11.40
CA PRO A 101 -1.64 3.06 -10.91
C PRO A 101 -1.53 3.97 -9.68
N GLY A 102 -0.83 3.49 -8.66
CA GLY A 102 -0.75 4.14 -7.36
C GLY A 102 -1.70 3.57 -6.31
N ASP A 103 -2.66 2.75 -6.71
CA ASP A 103 -3.56 2.04 -5.80
C ASP A 103 -2.90 0.79 -5.23
N ILE A 104 -3.58 0.17 -4.26
CA ILE A 104 -3.13 -1.06 -3.61
C ILE A 104 -4.11 -2.17 -3.95
N VAL A 105 -3.58 -3.33 -4.32
CA VAL A 105 -4.37 -4.56 -4.35
C VAL A 105 -3.96 -5.43 -3.17
N GLN A 106 -4.93 -6.11 -2.57
CA GLN A 106 -4.63 -7.10 -1.53
C GLN A 106 -5.13 -8.46 -1.97
N LEU A 107 -4.28 -9.47 -1.74
CA LEU A 107 -4.53 -10.85 -2.13
C LEU A 107 -4.84 -11.68 -0.90
N GLY A 108 -5.82 -12.56 -1.02
CA GLY A 108 -6.34 -13.34 0.09
C GLY A 108 -6.48 -14.82 -0.20
N ARG A 109 -6.69 -15.58 0.88
CA ARG A 109 -6.89 -17.03 0.89
C ARG A 109 -8.37 -17.37 0.91
N GLU A 110 -8.68 -18.62 0.69
CA GLU A 110 -10.07 -19.11 0.73
C GLU A 110 -10.75 -18.92 2.08
N ASP A 111 -9.97 -18.91 3.17
CA ASP A 111 -10.51 -18.65 4.52
C ASP A 111 -10.92 -17.19 4.75
N GLY A 112 -10.66 -16.31 3.77
CA GLY A 112 -10.99 -14.89 3.85
C GLY A 112 -9.88 -14.01 4.40
N SER A 113 -8.75 -14.58 4.85
CA SER A 113 -7.60 -13.78 5.30
C SER A 113 -6.81 -13.24 4.13
N PHE A 114 -6.34 -12.00 4.26
CA PHE A 114 -5.48 -11.36 3.25
C PHE A 114 -4.04 -11.38 3.73
N TYR A 115 -3.11 -11.66 2.82
CA TYR A 115 -1.71 -11.91 3.17
C TYR A 115 -0.70 -11.10 2.37
N HIS A 116 -1.13 -10.34 1.36
CA HIS A 116 -0.21 -9.63 0.47
C HIS A 116 -0.80 -8.29 0.06
N SER A 117 0.05 -7.27 -0.14
CA SER A 117 -0.36 -5.89 -0.47
C SER A 117 0.44 -5.34 -1.64
N PRO A 118 0.34 -5.90 -2.86
CA PRO A 118 1.02 -5.33 -4.03
C PRO A 118 0.55 -3.91 -4.36
N VAL A 119 1.46 -3.13 -4.93
CA VAL A 119 1.19 -1.77 -5.41
C VAL A 119 0.92 -1.82 -6.91
N VAL A 120 -0.20 -1.26 -7.36
CA VAL A 120 -0.50 -1.17 -8.79
C VAL A 120 0.42 -0.13 -9.41
N VAL A 121 1.21 -0.53 -10.41
CA VAL A 121 2.18 0.37 -11.07
C VAL A 121 1.86 0.63 -12.52
N ALA A 122 1.01 -0.17 -13.15
CA ALA A 122 0.57 0.06 -14.53
C ALA A 122 -0.78 -0.61 -14.78
N LYS A 123 -1.49 -0.07 -15.77
CA LYS A 123 -2.76 -0.63 -16.26
C LYS A 123 -2.74 -0.52 -17.78
N ARG A 124 -2.79 -1.66 -18.48
CA ARG A 124 -2.74 -1.72 -19.94
C ARG A 124 -3.80 -2.67 -20.44
N ASP A 125 -4.73 -2.17 -21.26
CA ASP A 125 -5.85 -2.96 -21.81
C ASP A 125 -6.63 -3.68 -20.70
N GLY A 126 -6.85 -2.98 -19.56
CA GLY A 126 -7.55 -3.53 -18.40
C GLY A 126 -6.72 -4.46 -17.54
N ARG A 127 -5.52 -4.82 -17.94
CA ARG A 127 -4.61 -5.70 -17.19
C ARG A 127 -3.76 -4.89 -16.23
N LEU A 128 -3.71 -5.32 -14.97
CA LEU A 128 -2.95 -4.65 -13.92
C LEU A 128 -1.56 -5.28 -13.76
N TYR A 129 -0.58 -4.43 -13.52
CA TYR A 129 0.81 -4.81 -13.23
C TYR A 129 1.20 -4.22 -11.90
N VAL A 130 1.93 -4.98 -11.10
CA VAL A 130 2.23 -4.61 -9.72
C VAL A 130 3.72 -4.65 -9.41
N ALA A 131 4.07 -3.92 -8.34
CA ALA A 131 5.35 -4.00 -7.66
C ALA A 131 5.09 -4.44 -6.23
N ALA A 132 6.00 -5.24 -5.66
CA ALA A 132 5.82 -5.78 -4.32
C ALA A 132 7.13 -6.20 -3.70
N HIS A 133 7.17 -6.17 -2.36
CA HIS A 133 8.14 -6.91 -1.57
C HIS A 133 7.52 -8.23 -1.10
N SER A 134 8.36 -9.08 -0.55
CA SER A 134 8.17 -10.50 -0.31
C SER A 134 7.97 -11.22 -1.65
N PHE A 135 9.04 -11.80 -2.15
CA PHE A 135 9.22 -12.20 -3.55
C PHE A 135 9.19 -10.96 -4.44
N ASP A 136 10.24 -10.17 -4.31
CA ASP A 136 10.34 -8.86 -4.94
C ASP A 136 9.95 -8.90 -6.42
N ALA A 137 9.10 -7.97 -6.82
CA ALA A 137 8.58 -7.89 -8.18
C ALA A 137 8.41 -6.45 -8.63
N TYR A 138 8.59 -6.23 -9.92
CA TYR A 138 8.26 -4.97 -10.58
C TYR A 138 7.64 -5.25 -11.94
N MET A 139 6.54 -4.58 -12.27
CA MET A 139 5.78 -4.80 -13.51
C MET A 139 5.32 -6.26 -13.68
N ARG A 140 5.07 -6.93 -12.57
CA ARG A 140 4.55 -8.30 -12.60
C ARG A 140 3.05 -8.25 -12.87
N PRO A 141 2.54 -9.04 -13.85
CA PRO A 141 1.10 -9.12 -14.07
C PRO A 141 0.38 -9.65 -12.82
N LEU A 142 -0.67 -8.95 -12.41
CA LEU A 142 -1.46 -9.39 -11.25
C LEU A 142 -2.00 -10.80 -11.42
N ASP A 143 -2.44 -11.14 -12.62
CA ASP A 143 -2.99 -12.46 -12.93
C ASP A 143 -1.96 -13.59 -12.93
N SER A 144 -0.67 -13.29 -12.74
CA SER A 144 0.37 -14.30 -12.55
C SER A 144 0.49 -14.81 -11.12
N TYR A 145 -0.20 -14.17 -10.16
CA TYR A 145 -0.26 -14.62 -8.78
C TYR A 145 -1.34 -15.68 -8.58
N LEU A 146 -1.10 -16.59 -7.66
CA LEU A 146 -2.13 -17.53 -7.19
C LEU A 146 -2.77 -16.96 -5.93
N PHE A 147 -4.07 -16.73 -5.99
CA PHE A 147 -4.84 -16.24 -4.84
C PHE A 147 -6.29 -16.70 -4.98
N ALA A 148 -6.97 -16.78 -3.85
CA ALA A 148 -8.40 -17.14 -3.83
C ALA A 148 -9.30 -15.91 -3.85
N LYS A 149 -8.85 -14.81 -3.26
CA LYS A 149 -9.60 -13.55 -3.15
C LYS A 149 -8.70 -12.36 -3.42
N SER A 150 -9.30 -11.28 -3.87
CA SER A 150 -8.62 -10.00 -4.04
C SER A 150 -9.54 -8.87 -3.63
N ARG A 151 -8.95 -7.75 -3.23
CA ARG A 151 -9.66 -6.49 -3.04
C ARG A 151 -8.77 -5.34 -3.49
N PHE A 152 -9.39 -4.30 -4.01
CA PHE A 152 -8.69 -3.17 -4.60
C PHE A 152 -8.99 -1.92 -3.80
N LEU A 153 -7.94 -1.24 -3.36
CA LEU A 153 -8.03 -0.04 -2.53
C LEU A 153 -7.65 1.15 -3.39
N HIS A 154 -8.66 1.89 -3.81
CA HIS A 154 -8.45 3.12 -4.58
C HIS A 154 -8.15 4.27 -3.62
N ILE A 155 -6.95 4.82 -3.69
CA ILE A 155 -6.56 5.96 -2.85
C ILE A 155 -7.27 7.19 -3.40
N CYS A 156 -8.24 7.70 -2.66
CA CYS A 156 -9.09 8.81 -3.09
C CYS A 156 -8.42 10.17 -2.95
N GLY A 157 -7.56 10.33 -1.97
CA GLY A 157 -6.90 11.59 -1.68
C GLY A 157 -6.14 11.55 -0.37
N VAL A 158 -5.72 12.71 0.08
CA VAL A 158 -4.94 12.91 1.30
C VAL A 158 -5.52 14.11 2.04
N ARG A 159 -5.64 14.01 3.36
CA ARG A 159 -6.02 15.15 4.18
C ARG A 159 -4.85 15.60 5.04
N ASN A 160 -4.69 16.92 5.17
CA ASN A 160 -3.72 17.52 6.06
C ASN A 160 -4.42 18.49 7.00
N TRP A 161 -3.72 18.96 8.00
CA TRP A 161 -4.25 19.90 9.00
C TRP A 161 -4.76 21.20 8.42
#